data_78b37ac1750bee701cb965e73cc4e857
#
_entry.id   78b37ac1750bee701cb965e73cc4e857
#
_cell.length_a   1.000
_cell.length_b   1.000
_cell.length_c   1.000
_cell.angle_alpha   90.00
_cell.angle_beta   90.00
_cell.angle_gamma   90.00
#
_symmetry.space_group_name_H-M   'P 1'
#
loop_
_entity.id
_entity.type
_entity.pdbx_description
1 polymer ?
#
loop_
_entity_poly.entity_id
_entity_poly.type
_entity_poly.pdbx_seq_one_letter_code
_entity_poly.pdbx_strand_id
1 'polypeptide(L)'
;MFKKKRPSRSFGPKLKNNPPAPPLRAVREVSSGGLVFKRMPRGVQFAVMLDSYGKWAFPKGHVELGEGLPEAAARETLEELGLDQVRLLEYLGKIDIWFRDRFEKHGALVHKDIHYFLFEALVDAELHPDPAEHAYEAKWVSSKQLFKASSYPDMVPIIKRALALVEQGV
;
A
#
# COMPACT_ATOMS: atom_id res chain seq x y z
N MET A 1 67.01 21.92 45.66
CA MET A 1 66.65 20.80 44.79
C MET A 1 65.14 20.46 45.06
N PHE A 2 64.21 21.07 44.27
CA PHE A 2 62.76 20.97 44.46
C PHE A 2 62.20 19.85 43.60
N LYS A 3 61.63 18.80 44.22
CA LYS A 3 60.94 17.74 43.53
C LYS A 3 59.50 18.18 43.23
N LYS A 4 59.19 18.33 41.95
CA LYS A 4 57.83 18.56 41.44
C LYS A 4 56.99 17.29 41.59
N LYS A 5 55.91 17.33 42.39
CA LYS A 5 54.86 16.31 42.42
C LYS A 5 54.05 16.35 41.15
N ARG A 6 53.87 15.19 40.49
CA ARG A 6 52.94 15.04 39.37
C ARG A 6 51.50 15.01 39.89
N PRO A 7 50.50 15.63 39.20
CA PRO A 7 49.12 15.54 39.61
C PRO A 7 48.55 14.15 39.25
N SER A 8 47.75 13.62 40.17
CA SER A 8 47.05 12.36 40.04
C SER A 8 45.97 12.49 38.95
N ARG A 9 45.89 11.53 38.03
CA ARG A 9 44.82 11.40 37.05
C ARG A 9 43.56 11.00 37.79
N SER A 10 42.53 11.88 37.76
CA SER A 10 41.17 11.55 38.20
C SER A 10 40.57 10.63 37.13
N PHE A 11 40.15 9.44 37.52
CA PHE A 11 39.30 8.57 36.71
C PHE A 11 37.93 9.20 36.63
N GLY A 12 37.51 9.67 35.45
CA GLY A 12 36.15 10.07 35.18
C GLY A 12 35.17 8.89 35.33
N PRO A 13 33.88 9.18 35.55
CA PRO A 13 32.88 8.14 35.81
C PRO A 13 32.83 7.18 34.61
N LYS A 14 32.94 5.85 34.91
CA LYS A 14 32.72 4.80 33.90
C LYS A 14 31.32 4.96 33.30
N LEU A 15 31.27 5.20 31.98
CA LEU A 15 30.04 5.11 31.22
C LEU A 15 29.42 3.72 31.47
N LYS A 16 28.24 3.70 32.08
CA LYS A 16 27.45 2.49 32.22
C LYS A 16 27.12 2.02 30.80
N ASN A 17 27.65 0.88 30.40
CA ASN A 17 27.23 0.18 29.19
C ASN A 17 25.77 -0.24 29.41
N ASN A 18 24.83 0.60 29.01
CA ASN A 18 23.46 0.17 28.91
C ASN A 18 23.40 -0.90 27.81
N PRO A 19 22.75 -2.05 28.05
CA PRO A 19 22.55 -3.04 26.99
C PRO A 19 21.85 -2.35 25.80
N PRO A 20 22.18 -2.76 24.57
CA PRO A 20 21.49 -2.22 23.39
C PRO A 20 19.99 -2.42 23.56
N ALA A 21 19.20 -1.39 23.23
CA ALA A 21 17.76 -1.49 23.26
C ALA A 21 17.31 -2.71 22.45
N PRO A 22 16.31 -3.48 22.92
CA PRO A 22 15.82 -4.63 22.18
C PRO A 22 15.39 -4.19 20.77
N PRO A 23 15.61 -5.04 19.74
CA PRO A 23 15.22 -4.69 18.39
C PRO A 23 13.73 -4.34 18.37
N LEU A 24 13.39 -3.19 17.80
CA LEU A 24 12.02 -2.74 17.65
C LEU A 24 11.23 -3.84 16.94
N ARG A 25 10.29 -4.47 17.62
CA ARG A 25 9.38 -5.42 17.00
C ARG A 25 8.62 -4.69 15.90
N ALA A 26 8.73 -5.19 14.68
CA ALA A 26 7.94 -4.68 13.57
C ALA A 26 6.44 -4.87 13.86
N VAL A 27 5.66 -3.84 13.62
CA VAL A 27 4.20 -3.92 13.64
C VAL A 27 3.75 -4.57 12.34
N ARG A 28 2.97 -5.65 12.42
CA ARG A 28 2.38 -6.29 11.24
C ARG A 28 1.01 -5.68 10.94
N GLU A 29 0.79 -5.36 9.68
CA GLU A 29 -0.48 -4.85 9.16
C GLU A 29 -0.91 -5.67 7.96
N VAL A 30 -2.24 -5.81 7.81
CA VAL A 30 -2.85 -6.44 6.65
C VAL A 30 -3.79 -5.44 6.01
N SER A 31 -3.64 -5.26 4.70
CA SER A 31 -4.54 -4.47 3.87
C SER A 31 -5.05 -5.31 2.72
N SER A 32 -6.17 -4.89 2.17
CA SER A 32 -6.76 -5.50 0.99
C SER A 32 -7.23 -4.43 0.01
N GLY A 33 -7.17 -4.72 -1.27
CA GLY A 33 -7.53 -3.75 -2.29
C GLY A 33 -7.83 -4.39 -3.65
N GLY A 34 -8.14 -3.57 -4.64
CA GLY A 34 -8.62 -4.03 -5.92
C GLY A 34 -7.97 -3.38 -7.14
N LEU A 35 -7.77 -4.19 -8.18
CA LEU A 35 -7.65 -3.70 -9.54
C LEU A 35 -9.02 -3.82 -10.20
N VAL A 36 -9.57 -2.68 -10.58
CA VAL A 36 -10.89 -2.61 -11.22
C VAL A 36 -10.74 -2.35 -12.70
N PHE A 37 -11.43 -3.13 -13.50
CA PHE A 37 -11.50 -2.90 -14.93
C PHE A 37 -12.95 -2.82 -15.40
N LYS A 38 -13.14 -2.24 -16.59
CA LYS A 38 -14.39 -2.30 -17.34
C LYS A 38 -14.13 -2.63 -18.81
N ARG A 39 -15.08 -3.35 -19.41
CA ARG A 39 -15.02 -3.72 -20.83
C ARG A 39 -15.67 -2.63 -21.68
N MET A 40 -14.91 -2.12 -22.61
CA MET A 40 -15.35 -1.09 -23.56
C MET A 40 -15.40 -1.69 -24.97
N PRO A 41 -16.17 -1.10 -25.92
CA PRO A 41 -16.21 -1.58 -27.30
C PRO A 41 -14.83 -1.66 -27.99
N ARG A 42 -13.88 -0.85 -27.54
CA ARG A 42 -12.51 -0.78 -28.11
C ARG A 42 -11.44 -1.28 -27.16
N GLY A 43 -11.77 -2.21 -26.25
CA GLY A 43 -10.80 -2.81 -25.34
C GLY A 43 -11.17 -2.66 -23.87
N VAL A 44 -10.20 -2.78 -23.02
CA VAL A 44 -10.38 -2.77 -21.55
C VAL A 44 -9.71 -1.55 -20.95
N GLN A 45 -10.38 -0.95 -19.96
CA GLN A 45 -9.86 0.14 -19.17
C GLN A 45 -9.75 -0.29 -17.70
N PHE A 46 -8.71 0.17 -17.02
CA PHE A 46 -8.49 -0.03 -15.60
C PHE A 46 -8.56 1.29 -14.84
N ALA A 47 -9.11 1.26 -13.64
CA ALA A 47 -9.11 2.41 -12.75
C ALA A 47 -7.77 2.55 -12.03
N VAL A 48 -7.25 3.76 -11.97
CA VAL A 48 -6.13 4.17 -11.11
C VAL A 48 -6.50 5.44 -10.37
N MET A 49 -5.95 5.62 -9.18
CA MET A 49 -6.22 6.78 -8.34
C MET A 49 -4.92 7.45 -7.87
N LEU A 50 -4.99 8.73 -7.56
CA LEU A 50 -3.90 9.48 -6.96
C LEU A 50 -4.03 9.40 -5.44
N ASP A 51 -3.02 8.79 -4.79
CA ASP A 51 -3.00 8.62 -3.34
C ASP A 51 -2.50 9.88 -2.59
N SER A 52 -2.50 9.82 -1.25
CA SER A 52 -2.04 10.90 -0.37
C SER A 52 -0.54 11.25 -0.50
N TYR A 53 0.23 10.41 -1.19
CA TYR A 53 1.65 10.68 -1.50
C TYR A 53 1.84 11.30 -2.88
N GLY A 54 0.74 11.64 -3.58
CA GLY A 54 0.78 12.17 -4.95
C GLY A 54 1.24 11.11 -5.96
N LYS A 55 0.97 9.85 -5.71
CA LYS A 55 1.35 8.73 -6.57
C LYS A 55 0.12 8.01 -7.12
N TRP A 56 0.22 7.59 -8.37
CA TRP A 56 -0.82 6.77 -8.99
C TRP A 56 -0.74 5.34 -8.49
N ALA A 57 -1.84 4.90 -7.90
CA ALA A 57 -1.98 3.65 -7.16
C ALA A 57 -3.31 2.96 -7.47
N PHE A 58 -3.54 1.86 -6.79
CA PHE A 58 -4.82 1.14 -6.78
C PHE A 58 -5.45 1.24 -5.39
N PRO A 59 -6.79 1.24 -5.30
CA PRO A 59 -7.50 1.34 -4.02
C PRO A 59 -7.12 0.21 -3.08
N LYS A 60 -6.97 0.53 -1.80
CA LYS A 60 -6.63 -0.43 -0.75
C LYS A 60 -6.75 0.21 0.63
N GLY A 61 -7.14 -0.56 1.61
CA GLY A 61 -7.13 -0.12 3.00
C GLY A 61 -7.01 -1.26 3.98
N HIS A 62 -7.12 -0.95 5.25
CA HIS A 62 -6.98 -1.92 6.32
C HIS A 62 -8.15 -2.91 6.34
N VAL A 63 -7.85 -4.17 6.64
CA VAL A 63 -8.86 -5.18 6.91
C VAL A 63 -9.41 -4.94 8.31
N GLU A 64 -10.70 -4.73 8.43
CA GLU A 64 -11.38 -4.49 9.69
C GLU A 64 -11.59 -5.79 10.48
N LEU A 65 -11.86 -5.65 11.78
CA LEU A 65 -12.09 -6.80 12.65
C LEU A 65 -13.32 -7.59 12.21
N GLY A 66 -13.12 -8.87 11.89
CA GLY A 66 -14.20 -9.75 11.43
C GLY A 66 -14.49 -9.69 9.93
N GLU A 67 -13.77 -8.84 9.19
CA GLU A 67 -13.87 -8.71 7.74
C GLU A 67 -12.93 -9.69 7.03
N GLY A 68 -13.38 -10.30 5.95
CA GLY A 68 -12.53 -11.11 5.08
C GLY A 68 -11.72 -10.25 4.10
N LEU A 69 -10.67 -10.82 3.52
CA LEU A 69 -9.83 -10.10 2.55
C LEU A 69 -10.61 -9.64 1.31
N PRO A 70 -11.50 -10.45 0.69
CA PRO A 70 -12.30 -10.02 -0.46
C PRO A 70 -13.29 -8.92 -0.11
N GLU A 71 -13.90 -8.99 1.07
CA GLU A 71 -14.87 -8.00 1.57
C GLU A 71 -14.19 -6.65 1.79
N ALA A 72 -13.02 -6.65 2.45
CA ALA A 72 -12.21 -5.45 2.64
C ALA A 72 -11.78 -4.85 1.30
N ALA A 73 -11.33 -5.68 0.36
CA ALA A 73 -10.95 -5.23 -0.97
C ALA A 73 -12.12 -4.57 -1.72
N ALA A 74 -13.31 -5.13 -1.63
CA ALA A 74 -14.50 -4.57 -2.28
C ALA A 74 -14.89 -3.23 -1.63
N ARG A 75 -14.95 -3.17 -0.30
CA ARG A 75 -15.29 -1.97 0.46
C ARG A 75 -14.33 -0.81 0.12
N GLU A 76 -13.03 -1.03 0.28
CA GLU A 76 -12.00 -0.01 0.00
C GLU A 76 -12.03 0.45 -1.47
N THR A 77 -12.28 -0.49 -2.39
CA THR A 77 -12.40 -0.19 -3.82
C THR A 77 -13.59 0.73 -4.11
N LEU A 78 -14.74 0.47 -3.48
CA LEU A 78 -15.93 1.30 -3.64
C LEU A 78 -15.74 2.68 -3.01
N GLU A 79 -15.19 2.73 -1.80
CA GLU A 79 -14.95 3.97 -1.05
C GLU A 79 -13.94 4.88 -1.76
N GLU A 80 -12.74 4.39 -2.06
CA GLU A 80 -11.67 5.21 -2.64
C GLU A 80 -11.91 5.61 -4.10
N LEU A 81 -12.57 4.78 -4.91
CA LEU A 81 -12.91 5.11 -6.31
C LEU A 81 -14.27 5.77 -6.47
N GLY A 82 -15.11 5.78 -5.44
CA GLY A 82 -16.48 6.30 -5.49
C GLY A 82 -17.34 5.52 -6.47
N LEU A 83 -17.21 4.19 -6.50
CA LEU A 83 -18.01 3.32 -7.35
C LEU A 83 -19.23 2.80 -6.58
N ASP A 84 -20.37 2.65 -7.27
CA ASP A 84 -21.58 2.11 -6.66
C ASP A 84 -21.51 0.59 -6.47
N GLN A 85 -20.88 -0.11 -7.40
CA GLN A 85 -20.77 -1.56 -7.39
C GLN A 85 -19.59 -2.07 -8.19
N VAL A 86 -19.06 -3.22 -7.78
CA VAL A 86 -18.05 -4.01 -8.50
C VAL A 86 -18.36 -5.50 -8.35
N ARG A 87 -17.98 -6.28 -9.34
CA ARG A 87 -18.07 -7.74 -9.31
C ARG A 87 -16.70 -8.32 -9.04
N LEU A 88 -16.54 -9.06 -7.94
CA LEU A 88 -15.32 -9.79 -7.64
C LEU A 88 -15.14 -10.95 -8.65
N LEU A 89 -13.93 -11.07 -9.17
CA LEU A 89 -13.58 -12.14 -10.12
C LEU A 89 -12.54 -13.09 -9.56
N GLU A 90 -11.36 -12.59 -9.17
CA GLU A 90 -10.24 -13.47 -8.84
C GLU A 90 -9.27 -12.81 -7.86
N TYR A 91 -8.55 -13.64 -7.09
CA TYR A 91 -7.43 -13.21 -6.27
C TYR A 91 -6.16 -13.03 -7.12
N LEU A 92 -5.55 -11.86 -7.07
CA LEU A 92 -4.36 -11.55 -7.87
C LEU A 92 -3.03 -11.88 -7.19
N GLY A 93 -3.03 -11.97 -5.86
CA GLY A 93 -1.82 -12.15 -5.07
C GLY A 93 -1.63 -11.05 -4.03
N LYS A 94 -0.47 -11.06 -3.40
CA LYS A 94 -0.11 -10.04 -2.41
C LYS A 94 1.25 -9.41 -2.74
N ILE A 95 1.42 -8.20 -2.27
CA ILE A 95 2.73 -7.55 -2.13
C ILE A 95 3.02 -7.37 -0.65
N ASP A 96 4.30 -7.29 -0.32
CA ASP A 96 4.77 -7.16 1.06
C ASP A 96 5.74 -5.98 1.11
N ILE A 97 5.43 -5.01 1.95
CA ILE A 97 6.18 -3.77 2.04
C ILE A 97 6.66 -3.50 3.46
N TRP A 98 7.83 -2.87 3.55
CA TRP A 98 8.43 -2.44 4.81
C TRP A 98 8.62 -0.94 4.79
N PHE A 99 8.14 -0.26 5.82
CA PHE A 99 8.33 1.18 5.94
C PHE A 99 8.38 1.61 7.40
N ARG A 100 8.88 2.82 7.63
CA ARG A 100 8.77 3.47 8.93
C ARG A 100 7.56 4.39 8.91
N ASP A 101 6.60 4.10 9.77
CA ASP A 101 5.44 4.95 9.91
C ASP A 101 5.83 6.29 10.55
N ARG A 102 5.45 7.37 9.88
CA ARG A 102 5.75 8.74 10.32
C ARG A 102 4.55 9.44 10.97
N PHE A 103 3.36 8.86 10.87
CA PHE A 103 2.11 9.53 11.22
C PHE A 103 1.47 8.95 12.47
N GLU A 104 1.04 7.71 12.42
CA GLU A 104 0.25 7.11 13.52
C GLU A 104 1.12 6.39 14.56
N LYS A 105 2.18 5.72 14.12
CA LYS A 105 3.02 4.85 14.97
C LYS A 105 4.42 5.40 15.24
N HIS A 106 4.60 6.71 15.05
CA HIS A 106 5.76 7.49 15.50
C HIS A 106 7.15 6.84 15.22
N GLY A 107 7.38 6.44 13.98
CA GLY A 107 8.67 5.88 13.54
C GLY A 107 8.82 4.38 13.76
N ALA A 108 7.75 3.68 14.15
CA ALA A 108 7.76 2.22 14.22
C ALA A 108 8.06 1.60 12.84
N LEU A 109 8.81 0.50 12.84
CA LEU A 109 8.97 -0.32 11.65
C LEU A 109 7.69 -1.09 11.40
N VAL A 110 7.09 -0.92 10.24
CA VAL A 110 5.86 -1.60 9.83
C VAL A 110 6.18 -2.59 8.70
N HIS A 111 5.68 -3.82 8.86
CA HIS A 111 5.61 -4.83 7.82
C HIS A 111 4.15 -4.98 7.40
N LYS A 112 3.84 -4.64 6.17
CA LYS A 112 2.47 -4.62 5.66
C LYS A 112 2.30 -5.58 4.50
N ASP A 113 1.41 -6.55 4.67
CA ASP A 113 0.91 -7.42 3.61
C ASP A 113 -0.28 -6.75 2.94
N ILE A 114 -0.27 -6.58 1.62
CA ILE A 114 -1.38 -6.00 0.85
C ILE A 114 -1.87 -7.03 -0.15
N HIS A 115 -3.10 -7.51 0.03
CA HIS A 115 -3.75 -8.48 -0.85
C HIS A 115 -4.55 -7.74 -1.93
N TYR A 116 -4.46 -8.21 -3.17
CA TYR A 116 -5.16 -7.61 -4.29
C TYR A 116 -6.10 -8.59 -4.97
N PHE A 117 -7.26 -8.08 -5.36
CA PHE A 117 -8.31 -8.80 -6.07
C PHE A 117 -8.64 -8.10 -7.38
N LEU A 118 -9.12 -8.87 -8.35
CA LEU A 118 -9.62 -8.38 -9.63
C LEU A 118 -11.12 -8.16 -9.54
N PHE A 119 -11.54 -6.97 -9.91
CA PHE A 119 -12.96 -6.60 -9.97
C PHE A 119 -13.34 -6.11 -11.36
N GLU A 120 -14.57 -6.37 -11.75
CA GLU A 120 -15.18 -5.80 -12.94
C GLU A 120 -16.24 -4.77 -12.56
N ALA A 121 -16.17 -3.58 -13.15
CA ALA A 121 -17.18 -2.54 -13.04
C ALA A 121 -18.08 -2.55 -14.28
N LEU A 122 -19.24 -1.91 -14.16
CA LEU A 122 -20.14 -1.69 -15.31
C LEU A 122 -19.45 -0.83 -16.37
N VAL A 123 -19.89 -0.98 -17.63
CA VAL A 123 -19.34 -0.24 -18.77
C VAL A 123 -19.48 1.28 -18.62
N ASP A 124 -20.56 1.72 -18.01
CA ASP A 124 -20.90 3.12 -17.73
C ASP A 124 -20.44 3.63 -16.37
N ALA A 125 -19.71 2.82 -15.61
CA ALA A 125 -19.19 3.21 -14.31
C ALA A 125 -18.33 4.48 -14.40
N GLU A 126 -18.65 5.46 -13.57
CA GLU A 126 -17.89 6.71 -13.40
C GLU A 126 -17.13 6.68 -12.08
N LEU A 127 -16.00 7.36 -12.03
CA LEU A 127 -15.15 7.44 -10.84
C LEU A 127 -15.43 8.75 -10.10
N HIS A 128 -15.69 8.65 -8.80
CA HIS A 128 -15.95 9.78 -7.91
C HIS A 128 -15.06 9.68 -6.66
N PRO A 129 -13.72 9.85 -6.81
CA PRO A 129 -12.81 9.71 -5.69
C PRO A 129 -13.11 10.74 -4.60
N ASP A 130 -13.03 10.29 -3.34
CA ASP A 130 -13.26 11.15 -2.18
C ASP A 130 -11.92 11.47 -1.49
N PRO A 131 -11.53 12.75 -1.38
CA PRO A 131 -10.35 13.14 -0.62
C PRO A 131 -10.40 12.75 0.86
N ALA A 132 -11.59 12.58 1.45
CA ALA A 132 -11.73 12.07 2.82
C ALA A 132 -11.25 10.63 2.96
N GLU A 133 -11.32 9.85 1.88
CA GLU A 133 -10.80 8.49 1.76
C GLU A 133 -9.37 8.44 1.18
N HIS A 134 -8.65 9.58 1.22
CA HIS A 134 -7.28 9.69 0.69
C HIS A 134 -7.13 9.44 -0.82
N ALA A 135 -8.22 9.54 -1.58
CA ALA A 135 -8.26 9.46 -3.03
C ALA A 135 -8.52 10.85 -3.62
N TYR A 136 -7.52 11.45 -4.23
CA TYR A 136 -7.57 12.86 -4.68
C TYR A 136 -7.98 13.02 -6.14
N GLU A 137 -7.68 12.03 -6.95
CA GLU A 137 -8.02 11.97 -8.37
C GLU A 137 -8.12 10.51 -8.79
N ALA A 138 -9.01 10.19 -9.72
CA ALA A 138 -9.09 8.87 -10.31
C ALA A 138 -9.34 8.97 -11.82
N LYS A 139 -8.85 7.99 -12.57
CA LYS A 139 -9.07 7.93 -14.02
C LYS A 139 -9.06 6.50 -14.54
N TRP A 140 -9.75 6.32 -15.64
CA TRP A 140 -9.67 5.12 -16.45
C TRP A 140 -8.49 5.20 -17.41
N VAL A 141 -7.64 4.18 -17.43
CA VAL A 141 -6.51 4.05 -18.35
C VAL A 141 -6.64 2.78 -19.15
N SER A 142 -6.16 2.76 -20.40
CA SER A 142 -6.17 1.54 -21.21
C SER A 142 -5.23 0.48 -20.62
N SER A 143 -5.48 -0.79 -20.90
CA SER A 143 -4.59 -1.89 -20.52
C SER A 143 -3.14 -1.67 -20.96
N LYS A 144 -2.93 -1.06 -22.12
CA LYS A 144 -1.59 -0.72 -22.64
C LYS A 144 -0.86 0.34 -21.81
N GLN A 145 -1.61 1.22 -21.15
CA GLN A 145 -1.07 2.31 -20.34
C GLN A 145 -0.88 1.92 -18.88
N LEU A 146 -1.46 0.80 -18.43
CA LEU A 146 -1.56 0.44 -17.01
C LEU A 146 -0.19 0.38 -16.30
N PHE A 147 0.83 -0.20 -16.93
CA PHE A 147 2.18 -0.25 -16.34
C PHE A 147 2.81 1.13 -16.14
N LYS A 148 2.57 2.06 -17.10
CA LYS A 148 3.07 3.43 -16.97
C LYS A 148 2.26 4.27 -16.00
N ALA A 149 0.99 3.92 -15.83
CA ALA A 149 0.10 4.62 -14.92
C ALA A 149 0.41 4.31 -13.46
N SER A 150 0.83 3.09 -13.12
CA SER A 150 1.20 2.74 -11.74
C SER A 150 2.55 3.34 -11.35
N SER A 151 2.57 4.05 -10.21
CA SER A 151 3.80 4.63 -9.66
C SER A 151 4.60 3.66 -8.78
N TYR A 152 4.06 2.47 -8.50
CA TYR A 152 4.64 1.50 -7.58
C TYR A 152 5.19 0.27 -8.33
N PRO A 153 6.53 0.07 -8.37
CA PRO A 153 7.13 -1.09 -9.06
C PRO A 153 6.69 -2.45 -8.52
N ASP A 154 6.39 -2.52 -7.23
CA ASP A 154 5.95 -3.77 -6.57
C ASP A 154 4.60 -4.27 -7.10
N MET A 155 3.83 -3.41 -7.78
CA MET A 155 2.57 -3.77 -8.43
C MET A 155 2.75 -4.52 -9.76
N VAL A 156 3.93 -4.57 -10.32
CA VAL A 156 4.17 -5.22 -11.64
C VAL A 156 3.67 -6.67 -11.71
N PRO A 157 3.94 -7.56 -10.74
CA PRO A 157 3.42 -8.93 -10.76
C PRO A 157 1.89 -8.98 -10.70
N ILE A 158 1.27 -8.13 -9.89
CA ILE A 158 -0.18 -8.03 -9.73
C ILE A 158 -0.83 -7.56 -11.03
N ILE A 159 -0.28 -6.51 -11.65
CA ILE A 159 -0.76 -5.97 -12.93
C ILE A 159 -0.66 -7.03 -14.04
N LYS A 160 0.47 -7.76 -14.13
CA LYS A 160 0.65 -8.83 -15.12
C LYS A 160 -0.41 -9.90 -14.97
N ARG A 161 -0.69 -10.34 -13.74
CA ARG A 161 -1.72 -11.36 -13.48
C ARG A 161 -3.11 -10.86 -13.86
N ALA A 162 -3.46 -9.61 -13.50
CA ALA A 162 -4.74 -9.02 -13.86
C ALA A 162 -4.95 -8.97 -15.38
N LEU A 163 -3.93 -8.50 -16.13
CA LEU A 163 -3.99 -8.43 -17.59
C LEU A 163 -4.16 -9.81 -18.21
N ALA A 164 -3.41 -10.82 -17.75
CA ALA A 164 -3.52 -12.19 -18.25
C ALA A 164 -4.91 -12.80 -18.04
N LEU A 165 -5.52 -12.57 -16.86
CA LEU A 165 -6.87 -13.06 -16.54
C LEU A 165 -7.92 -12.38 -17.44
N VAL A 166 -7.84 -11.08 -17.62
CA VAL A 166 -8.76 -10.32 -18.48
C VAL A 166 -8.66 -10.74 -19.94
N GLU A 167 -7.45 -11.03 -20.44
CA GLU A 167 -7.22 -11.56 -21.78
C GLU A 167 -7.80 -12.98 -21.97
N GLN A 168 -7.80 -13.80 -20.93
CA GLN A 168 -8.39 -15.14 -20.90
C GLN A 168 -9.92 -15.13 -20.79
N GLY A 169 -10.53 -13.99 -20.60
CA GLY A 169 -11.98 -13.85 -20.56
C GLY A 169 -12.64 -14.09 -19.20
N VAL A 170 -11.82 -14.04 -18.16
CA VAL A 170 -12.33 -14.07 -16.75
C VAL A 170 -13.18 -12.85 -16.46
#